data_6a28c513728590c69b9ccf2e266bd983
#
_entry.id   6a28c513728590c69b9ccf2e266bd983
#
_cell.length_a   1.000
_cell.length_b   1.000
_cell.length_c   1.000
_cell.angle_alpha   90.00
_cell.angle_beta   90.00
_cell.angle_gamma   90.00
#
_symmetry.space_group_name_H-M   'P 1'
#
loop_
_entity.id
_entity.type
_entity.pdbx_description
1 polymer ?
#
loop_
_entity_poly.entity_id
_entity_poly.type
_entity_poly.pdbx_seq_one_letter_code
_entity_poly.pdbx_strand_id
1 'polypeptide(L)'
;GTCLVGSEMCIRDSYYIGPIDGHDLSSLIPILRNARDSKHQGPILIHIKTKKGKGYSFAEEAKDHYHGVSKFNVKTGEQEKSSSKVPSYTKVFADTLIQHAKKDSKIIAITAAMPDGTGLSNFRKEFPDRTYDVGIAEQHAVTFAAGLATENYKPYAAIYSTFLQRAYDQVVHDVAIQSLPVRFAIDRAGLVGADGPTHAGSFDTTYLATLPNFIVMAASDEAELVRMINTSTEINDRPCAFRYPRGTGIGSILPSINEKIEIGKSRIIQDGKKLALINFGARLSESLRASENLKKKGVNITIVDARFAKPLDENLIWQLATTHEAIVTIEEGSIGGFGSHVIDFLSKKGLMDSNLKFRSMKLPDIFIDQDKPENMYKLANLDSISIEEQILDVLNSNIILQKQK
;
A
#
# COMPACT_ATOMS: atom_id res chain seq x y z
N GLY A 1 19.12 -17.31 18.06
CA GLY A 1 19.21 -15.91 18.29
C GLY A 1 20.39 -15.31 17.60
N THR A 2 20.18 -14.99 16.39
CA THR A 2 21.05 -14.20 15.58
C THR A 2 21.05 -12.78 16.08
N CYS A 3 21.79 -12.49 17.05
CA CYS A 3 22.08 -11.12 17.20
C CYS A 3 23.56 -10.94 17.16
N LEU A 4 24.02 -10.72 15.98
CA LEU A 4 24.21 -9.33 15.69
C LEU A 4 25.29 -8.71 16.53
N VAL A 5 26.36 -8.42 15.84
CA VAL A 5 27.50 -7.61 16.31
C VAL A 5 27.10 -6.49 17.29
N GLY A 6 25.90 -5.88 17.12
CA GLY A 6 25.40 -4.86 18.04
C GLY A 6 25.01 -5.32 19.44
N SER A 7 24.50 -6.54 19.61
CA SER A 7 24.15 -7.03 20.95
C SER A 7 25.35 -7.60 21.71
N GLU A 8 26.37 -8.11 21.02
CA GLU A 8 27.65 -8.44 21.67
C GLU A 8 28.36 -7.18 22.20
N MET A 9 28.33 -6.07 21.47
CA MET A 9 28.82 -4.79 21.97
C MET A 9 28.03 -4.32 23.19
N CYS A 10 26.68 -4.42 23.16
CA CYS A 10 25.85 -4.07 24.30
C CYS A 10 26.14 -4.95 25.53
N ILE A 11 26.36 -6.24 25.37
CA ILE A 11 26.69 -7.15 26.48
C ILE A 11 28.06 -6.86 27.06
N ARG A 12 29.05 -6.48 26.25
CA ARG A 12 30.44 -6.20 26.71
C ARG A 12 30.57 -4.85 27.38
N ASP A 13 29.90 -3.84 26.87
CA ASP A 13 30.14 -2.45 27.26
C ASP A 13 29.01 -1.84 28.09
N SER A 14 27.92 -2.57 28.31
CA SER A 14 26.73 -2.10 29.04
C SER A 14 26.69 -2.66 30.45
N TYR A 15 26.24 -1.83 31.39
CA TYR A 15 25.82 -2.29 32.70
C TYR A 15 24.45 -2.97 32.58
N TYR A 16 24.38 -4.25 32.88
CA TYR A 16 23.15 -5.04 32.75
C TYR A 16 22.34 -5.07 34.05
N ILE A 17 21.05 -4.78 33.97
CA ILE A 17 20.08 -4.88 35.06
C ILE A 17 18.94 -5.80 34.64
N GLY A 18 18.73 -6.90 35.31
CA GLY A 18 17.63 -7.82 35.01
C GLY A 18 17.96 -9.29 35.16
N PRO A 19 17.00 -10.18 34.78
CA PRO A 19 15.64 -9.87 34.30
C PRO A 19 14.71 -9.40 35.44
N ILE A 20 13.85 -8.42 35.11
CA ILE A 20 12.89 -7.83 36.06
C ILE A 20 11.46 -8.20 35.61
N ASP A 21 10.56 -8.53 36.54
CA ASP A 21 9.14 -8.65 36.22
C ASP A 21 8.54 -7.25 35.92
N GLY A 22 8.20 -7.01 34.65
CA GLY A 22 7.60 -5.74 34.21
C GLY A 22 6.16 -5.53 34.66
N HIS A 23 5.52 -6.54 35.23
CA HIS A 23 4.19 -6.41 35.81
C HIS A 23 4.22 -6.09 37.31
N ASP A 24 5.38 -6.19 37.98
CA ASP A 24 5.61 -5.73 39.34
C ASP A 24 6.19 -4.30 39.36
N LEU A 25 5.31 -3.31 39.38
CA LEU A 25 5.72 -1.91 39.44
C LEU A 25 6.43 -1.54 40.74
N SER A 26 6.23 -2.31 41.83
CA SER A 26 6.88 -2.05 43.11
C SER A 26 8.37 -2.35 43.05
N SER A 27 8.79 -3.31 42.23
CA SER A 27 10.18 -3.63 41.95
C SER A 27 10.75 -2.80 40.78
N LEU A 28 9.96 -2.59 39.73
CA LEU A 28 10.42 -1.92 38.51
C LEU A 28 10.74 -0.43 38.73
N ILE A 29 9.85 0.31 39.42
CA ILE A 29 10.03 1.77 39.59
C ILE A 29 11.30 2.13 40.37
N PRO A 30 11.67 1.47 41.51
CA PRO A 30 12.94 1.73 42.19
C PRO A 30 14.14 1.44 41.29
N ILE A 31 14.10 0.37 40.52
CA ILE A 31 15.20 0.02 39.59
C ILE A 31 15.40 1.09 38.50
N LEU A 32 14.31 1.57 37.91
CA LEU A 32 14.38 2.65 36.91
C LEU A 32 14.93 3.96 37.52
N ARG A 33 14.54 4.27 38.77
CA ARG A 33 15.08 5.42 39.48
C ARG A 33 16.59 5.27 39.75
N ASN A 34 17.01 4.09 40.24
CA ASN A 34 18.42 3.79 40.47
C ASN A 34 19.26 3.85 39.21
N ALA A 35 18.73 3.34 38.08
CA ALA A 35 19.39 3.41 36.79
C ALA A 35 19.54 4.86 36.30
N ARG A 36 18.49 5.68 36.46
CA ARG A 36 18.51 7.11 36.13
C ARG A 36 19.57 7.89 36.94
N ASP A 37 19.62 7.60 38.24
CA ASP A 37 20.46 8.35 39.19
C ASP A 37 21.89 7.73 39.31
N SER A 38 22.18 6.68 38.54
CA SER A 38 23.47 5.99 38.47
C SER A 38 24.54 6.91 37.92
N LYS A 39 25.76 6.82 38.51
CA LYS A 39 26.97 7.48 38.02
C LYS A 39 27.73 6.65 36.97
N HIS A 40 27.14 5.56 36.50
CA HIS A 40 27.77 4.69 35.50
C HIS A 40 28.01 5.45 34.18
N GLN A 41 29.27 5.36 33.69
CA GLN A 41 29.71 6.03 32.47
C GLN A 41 29.58 5.10 31.26
N GLY A 42 28.39 4.84 30.77
CA GLY A 42 28.17 3.97 29.65
C GLY A 42 26.72 3.58 29.50
N PRO A 43 26.36 2.79 28.50
CA PRO A 43 24.98 2.36 28.30
C PRO A 43 24.55 1.41 29.41
N ILE A 44 23.29 1.52 29.80
CA ILE A 44 22.64 0.65 30.78
C ILE A 44 21.57 -0.18 30.04
N LEU A 45 21.70 -1.51 30.05
CA LEU A 45 20.70 -2.42 29.50
C LEU A 45 19.77 -2.88 30.62
N ILE A 46 18.52 -2.45 30.57
CA ILE A 46 17.48 -2.86 31.52
C ILE A 46 16.61 -3.93 30.85
N HIS A 47 16.73 -5.18 31.34
CA HIS A 47 15.96 -6.30 30.81
C HIS A 47 14.67 -6.50 31.60
N ILE A 48 13.54 -6.10 31.01
CA ILE A 48 12.22 -6.21 31.59
C ILE A 48 11.48 -7.35 30.89
N LYS A 49 10.97 -8.31 31.66
CA LYS A 49 10.12 -9.41 31.15
C LYS A 49 8.66 -9.09 31.37
N THR A 50 7.87 -9.10 30.29
CA THR A 50 6.42 -8.94 30.35
C THR A 50 5.72 -10.10 29.65
N LYS A 51 4.47 -10.34 30.01
CA LYS A 51 3.54 -11.24 29.31
C LYS A 51 2.43 -10.40 28.70
N LYS A 52 2.28 -10.47 27.38
CA LYS A 52 1.22 -9.74 26.68
C LYS A 52 -0.16 -10.17 27.18
N GLY A 53 -1.07 -9.20 27.33
CA GLY A 53 -2.42 -9.43 27.84
C GLY A 53 -2.51 -9.67 29.34
N LYS A 54 -1.41 -9.64 30.09
CA LYS A 54 -1.35 -9.89 31.52
C LYS A 54 -2.30 -8.99 32.32
N GLY A 55 -3.09 -9.60 33.19
CA GLY A 55 -4.07 -8.91 34.04
C GLY A 55 -5.48 -8.85 33.45
N TYR A 56 -5.69 -9.39 32.23
CA TYR A 56 -7.01 -9.55 31.64
C TYR A 56 -7.19 -10.98 31.09
N SER A 57 -8.00 -11.79 31.78
CA SER A 57 -8.09 -13.23 31.53
C SER A 57 -8.42 -13.58 30.08
N PHE A 58 -9.37 -12.87 29.47
CA PHE A 58 -9.74 -13.10 28.07
C PHE A 58 -8.57 -12.85 27.10
N ALA A 59 -7.70 -11.88 27.38
CA ALA A 59 -6.50 -11.65 26.58
C ALA A 59 -5.41 -12.67 26.86
N GLU A 60 -5.26 -13.13 28.09
CA GLU A 60 -4.27 -14.16 28.46
C GLU A 60 -4.58 -15.51 27.80
N GLU A 61 -5.85 -15.84 27.61
CA GLU A 61 -6.34 -17.08 26.99
C GLU A 61 -6.38 -17.01 25.46
N ALA A 62 -6.49 -15.79 24.87
CA ALA A 62 -6.53 -15.62 23.43
C ALA A 62 -5.18 -15.90 22.77
N LYS A 63 -5.19 -16.56 21.60
CA LYS A 63 -3.96 -16.88 20.85
C LYS A 63 -3.12 -15.65 20.47
N ASP A 64 -3.78 -14.55 20.15
CA ASP A 64 -3.16 -13.26 19.78
C ASP A 64 -2.90 -12.36 21.00
N HIS A 65 -3.31 -12.81 22.20
CA HIS A 65 -3.23 -12.01 23.43
C HIS A 65 -3.76 -10.58 23.25
N TYR A 66 -4.81 -10.40 22.43
CA TYR A 66 -5.38 -9.11 22.06
C TYR A 66 -4.37 -8.15 21.41
N HIS A 67 -3.44 -8.67 20.64
CA HIS A 67 -2.53 -7.85 19.86
C HIS A 67 -3.27 -7.18 18.69
N GLY A 68 -3.43 -5.86 18.72
CA GLY A 68 -4.19 -5.13 17.70
C GLY A 68 -5.69 -5.42 17.74
N VAL A 69 -6.24 -5.59 18.92
CA VAL A 69 -7.65 -5.94 19.15
C VAL A 69 -8.61 -4.85 18.65
N SER A 70 -9.76 -5.26 18.08
CA SER A 70 -10.89 -4.39 17.80
C SER A 70 -11.59 -3.94 19.09
N LYS A 71 -12.59 -3.03 19.00
CA LYS A 71 -13.43 -2.73 20.17
C LYS A 71 -14.04 -4.00 20.71
N PHE A 72 -14.07 -4.14 22.03
CA PHE A 72 -14.60 -5.32 22.70
C PHE A 72 -15.34 -4.97 23.99
N ASN A 73 -16.21 -5.85 24.40
CA ASN A 73 -16.89 -5.74 25.69
C ASN A 73 -15.93 -6.21 26.80
N VAL A 74 -15.55 -5.29 27.70
CA VAL A 74 -14.59 -5.58 28.78
C VAL A 74 -15.06 -6.68 29.74
N LYS A 75 -16.39 -6.85 29.92
CA LYS A 75 -16.94 -7.87 30.84
C LYS A 75 -16.99 -9.27 30.24
N THR A 76 -17.19 -9.39 28.90
CA THR A 76 -17.36 -10.68 28.22
C THR A 76 -16.16 -11.07 27.35
N GLY A 77 -15.26 -10.12 27.08
CA GLY A 77 -14.16 -10.32 26.11
C GLY A 77 -14.59 -10.37 24.65
N GLU A 78 -15.90 -10.26 24.36
CA GLU A 78 -16.41 -10.35 22.99
C GLU A 78 -15.99 -9.14 22.17
N GLN A 79 -15.32 -9.42 21.05
CA GLN A 79 -14.87 -8.39 20.10
C GLN A 79 -15.99 -8.02 19.12
N GLU A 80 -16.11 -6.72 18.81
CA GLU A 80 -17.00 -6.23 17.77
C GLU A 80 -16.54 -6.77 16.41
N LYS A 81 -17.39 -7.59 15.78
CA LYS A 81 -17.16 -8.05 14.41
C LYS A 81 -17.60 -6.96 13.44
N SER A 82 -16.82 -6.72 12.40
CA SER A 82 -17.24 -5.84 11.31
C SER A 82 -18.55 -6.34 10.73
N SER A 83 -19.57 -5.50 10.69
CA SER A 83 -20.89 -5.80 10.12
C SER A 83 -20.97 -5.54 8.61
N SER A 84 -19.88 -5.16 7.97
CA SER A 84 -19.86 -4.88 6.53
C SER A 84 -20.17 -6.12 5.72
N LYS A 85 -21.15 -6.02 4.83
CA LYS A 85 -21.46 -7.05 3.82
C LYS A 85 -20.46 -7.04 2.67
N VAL A 86 -19.74 -5.92 2.48
CA VAL A 86 -18.72 -5.77 1.45
C VAL A 86 -17.41 -6.37 1.96
N PRO A 87 -16.73 -7.25 1.21
CA PRO A 87 -15.48 -7.85 1.62
C PRO A 87 -14.35 -6.80 1.70
N SER A 88 -13.37 -7.04 2.57
CA SER A 88 -12.15 -6.26 2.58
C SER A 88 -11.28 -6.59 1.37
N TYR A 89 -10.44 -5.64 0.95
CA TYR A 89 -9.45 -5.89 -0.12
C TYR A 89 -8.55 -7.09 0.19
N THR A 90 -8.07 -7.20 1.43
CA THR A 90 -7.28 -8.34 1.92
C THR A 90 -8.02 -9.68 1.73
N LYS A 91 -9.34 -9.70 2.02
CA LYS A 91 -10.16 -10.91 1.80
C LYS A 91 -10.31 -11.21 0.31
N VAL A 92 -10.57 -10.20 -0.52
CA VAL A 92 -10.68 -10.35 -1.98
C VAL A 92 -9.38 -10.90 -2.56
N PHE A 93 -8.22 -10.37 -2.11
CA PHE A 93 -6.91 -10.91 -2.51
C PHE A 93 -6.76 -12.38 -2.15
N ALA A 94 -6.98 -12.74 -0.88
CA ALA A 94 -6.81 -14.11 -0.41
C ALA A 94 -7.74 -15.09 -1.13
N ASP A 95 -9.03 -14.76 -1.25
CA ASP A 95 -10.04 -15.61 -1.90
C ASP A 95 -9.72 -15.82 -3.38
N THR A 96 -9.28 -14.77 -4.08
CA THR A 96 -8.90 -14.85 -5.50
C THR A 96 -7.64 -15.69 -5.69
N LEU A 97 -6.63 -15.49 -4.84
CA LEU A 97 -5.40 -16.26 -4.90
C LEU A 97 -5.65 -17.75 -4.62
N ILE A 98 -6.52 -18.08 -3.67
CA ILE A 98 -6.96 -19.45 -3.37
C ILE A 98 -7.59 -20.10 -4.61
N GLN A 99 -8.48 -19.37 -5.31
CA GLN A 99 -9.11 -19.89 -6.52
C GLN A 99 -8.09 -20.23 -7.62
N HIS A 100 -7.07 -19.38 -7.80
CA HIS A 100 -5.98 -19.66 -8.74
C HIS A 100 -5.12 -20.82 -8.27
N ALA A 101 -4.77 -20.89 -6.99
CA ALA A 101 -3.93 -21.93 -6.43
C ALA A 101 -4.58 -23.33 -6.46
N LYS A 102 -5.92 -23.42 -6.51
CA LYS A 102 -6.66 -24.66 -6.77
C LYS A 102 -6.44 -25.18 -8.19
N LYS A 103 -6.14 -24.29 -9.15
CA LYS A 103 -5.90 -24.65 -10.57
C LYS A 103 -4.42 -24.74 -10.92
N ASP A 104 -3.56 -24.07 -10.17
CA ASP A 104 -2.11 -24.02 -10.44
C ASP A 104 -1.32 -24.31 -9.16
N SER A 105 -0.69 -25.48 -9.15
CA SER A 105 0.12 -25.95 -8.01
C SER A 105 1.44 -25.19 -7.85
N LYS A 106 1.86 -24.39 -8.83
CA LYS A 106 3.07 -23.58 -8.78
C LYS A 106 2.92 -22.29 -7.98
N ILE A 107 1.69 -21.89 -7.63
CA ILE A 107 1.43 -20.71 -6.82
C ILE A 107 1.86 -20.96 -5.37
N ILE A 108 2.79 -20.14 -4.91
CA ILE A 108 3.34 -20.12 -3.56
C ILE A 108 3.06 -18.75 -2.93
N ALA A 109 2.62 -18.73 -1.68
CA ALA A 109 2.33 -17.51 -0.94
C ALA A 109 3.37 -17.29 0.18
N ILE A 110 3.93 -16.09 0.23
CA ILE A 110 4.99 -15.70 1.19
C ILE A 110 4.56 -14.42 1.90
N THR A 111 4.75 -14.36 3.21
CA THR A 111 4.57 -13.14 4.00
C THR A 111 5.67 -13.00 5.05
N ALA A 112 5.80 -11.82 5.64
CA ALA A 112 6.80 -11.52 6.68
C ALA A 112 6.07 -11.13 7.98
N ALA A 113 5.72 -12.13 8.79
CA ALA A 113 5.02 -12.00 10.08
C ALA A 113 3.62 -11.36 10.01
N MET A 114 2.97 -11.39 8.82
CA MET A 114 1.66 -10.75 8.63
C MET A 114 0.61 -11.70 8.00
N PRO A 115 0.49 -12.97 8.43
CA PRO A 115 -0.39 -13.92 7.75
C PRO A 115 -1.87 -13.51 7.82
N ASP A 116 -2.34 -13.00 8.94
CA ASP A 116 -3.72 -12.52 9.09
C ASP A 116 -3.95 -11.21 8.36
N GLY A 117 -3.01 -10.28 8.50
CA GLY A 117 -3.10 -8.94 7.90
C GLY A 117 -3.06 -8.95 6.38
N THR A 118 -2.42 -9.91 5.75
CA THR A 118 -2.38 -10.12 4.30
C THR A 118 -3.42 -11.14 3.81
N GLY A 119 -4.19 -11.76 4.73
CA GLY A 119 -5.17 -12.80 4.40
C GLY A 119 -4.57 -14.18 4.13
N LEU A 120 -3.25 -14.34 4.22
CA LEU A 120 -2.59 -15.61 3.94
C LEU A 120 -2.84 -16.69 5.00
N SER A 121 -3.38 -16.35 6.18
CA SER A 121 -3.91 -17.33 7.11
C SER A 121 -5.03 -18.18 6.49
N ASN A 122 -5.86 -17.61 5.62
CA ASN A 122 -6.89 -18.35 4.90
C ASN A 122 -6.29 -19.21 3.78
N PHE A 123 -5.31 -18.68 3.05
CA PHE A 123 -4.58 -19.45 2.05
C PHE A 123 -3.86 -20.65 2.69
N ARG A 124 -3.23 -20.47 3.85
CA ARG A 124 -2.53 -21.52 4.59
C ARG A 124 -3.44 -22.68 5.04
N LYS A 125 -4.71 -22.41 5.34
CA LYS A 125 -5.68 -23.47 5.70
C LYS A 125 -5.93 -24.43 4.54
N GLU A 126 -5.94 -23.91 3.30
CA GLU A 126 -6.14 -24.71 2.08
C GLU A 126 -4.81 -25.31 1.56
N PHE A 127 -3.70 -24.59 1.71
CA PHE A 127 -2.39 -24.93 1.13
C PHE A 127 -1.24 -24.71 2.15
N PRO A 128 -1.17 -25.54 3.23
CA PRO A 128 -0.16 -25.37 4.26
C PRO A 128 1.28 -25.48 3.73
N ASP A 129 1.53 -26.41 2.79
CA ASP A 129 2.86 -26.65 2.22
C ASP A 129 3.28 -25.63 1.14
N ARG A 130 2.39 -24.70 0.80
CA ARG A 130 2.61 -23.64 -0.18
C ARG A 130 2.49 -22.24 0.44
N THR A 131 2.55 -22.16 1.78
CA THR A 131 2.48 -20.90 2.51
C THR A 131 3.69 -20.78 3.43
N TYR A 132 4.43 -19.71 3.28
CA TYR A 132 5.63 -19.44 4.05
C TYR A 132 5.51 -18.11 4.79
N ASP A 133 5.69 -18.16 6.10
CA ASP A 133 5.87 -16.97 6.94
C ASP A 133 7.33 -16.94 7.39
N VAL A 134 8.07 -15.96 6.90
CA VAL A 134 9.52 -15.83 7.15
C VAL A 134 9.84 -15.03 8.42
N GLY A 135 8.83 -14.70 9.23
CA GLY A 135 9.00 -13.77 10.35
C GLY A 135 9.20 -12.32 9.89
N ILE A 136 9.71 -11.45 10.75
CA ILE A 136 9.96 -10.05 10.42
C ILE A 136 11.27 -9.96 9.62
N ALA A 137 11.26 -10.48 8.40
CA ALA A 137 12.42 -10.59 7.52
C ALA A 137 12.02 -10.39 6.05
N GLU A 138 11.59 -9.16 5.71
CA GLU A 138 11.11 -8.82 4.37
C GLU A 138 12.19 -9.05 3.29
N GLN A 139 13.46 -8.80 3.60
CA GLN A 139 14.58 -9.09 2.70
C GLN A 139 14.60 -10.58 2.34
N HIS A 140 14.50 -11.45 3.36
CA HIS A 140 14.44 -12.89 3.13
C HIS A 140 13.21 -13.29 2.32
N ALA A 141 12.04 -12.68 2.58
CA ALA A 141 10.83 -12.96 1.80
C ALA A 141 11.05 -12.72 0.29
N VAL A 142 11.70 -11.62 -0.06
CA VAL A 142 11.96 -11.24 -1.46
C VAL A 142 13.00 -12.15 -2.10
N THR A 143 14.13 -12.40 -1.44
CA THR A 143 15.18 -13.31 -1.95
C THR A 143 14.66 -14.74 -2.09
N PHE A 144 13.86 -15.21 -1.14
CA PHE A 144 13.24 -16.53 -1.20
C PHE A 144 12.24 -16.62 -2.37
N ALA A 145 11.41 -15.57 -2.59
CA ALA A 145 10.53 -15.49 -3.74
C ALA A 145 11.32 -15.51 -5.07
N ALA A 146 12.44 -14.79 -5.13
CA ALA A 146 13.33 -14.81 -6.30
C ALA A 146 13.84 -16.23 -6.60
N GLY A 147 14.34 -16.95 -5.57
CA GLY A 147 14.79 -18.33 -5.70
C GLY A 147 13.68 -19.28 -6.19
N LEU A 148 12.47 -19.15 -5.69
CA LEU A 148 11.32 -19.93 -6.18
C LEU A 148 10.97 -19.61 -7.65
N ALA A 149 11.10 -18.35 -8.04
CA ALA A 149 10.83 -17.95 -9.43
C ALA A 149 11.84 -18.55 -10.43
N THR A 150 13.11 -18.76 -10.03
CA THR A 150 14.11 -19.46 -10.88
C THR A 150 13.73 -20.91 -11.19
N GLU A 151 12.98 -21.56 -10.30
CA GLU A 151 12.47 -22.93 -10.45
C GLU A 151 11.07 -22.99 -11.09
N ASN A 152 10.65 -21.90 -11.74
CA ASN A 152 9.34 -21.78 -12.41
C ASN A 152 8.13 -21.90 -11.46
N TYR A 153 8.29 -21.64 -10.18
CA TYR A 153 7.16 -21.37 -9.29
C TYR A 153 6.61 -19.96 -9.53
N LYS A 154 5.39 -19.74 -9.05
CA LYS A 154 4.70 -18.44 -9.11
C LYS A 154 4.59 -17.86 -7.70
N PRO A 155 5.67 -17.28 -7.16
CA PRO A 155 5.66 -16.72 -5.81
C PRO A 155 4.86 -15.42 -5.75
N TYR A 156 3.98 -15.32 -4.75
CA TYR A 156 3.28 -14.12 -4.33
C TYR A 156 3.86 -13.65 -3.00
N ALA A 157 4.64 -12.57 -3.02
CA ALA A 157 5.14 -11.91 -1.82
C ALA A 157 4.10 -10.90 -1.35
N ALA A 158 3.29 -11.28 -0.34
CA ALA A 158 2.24 -10.46 0.23
C ALA A 158 2.81 -9.70 1.45
N ILE A 159 3.10 -8.43 1.25
CA ILE A 159 3.79 -7.57 2.22
C ILE A 159 3.08 -6.21 2.24
N TYR A 160 3.00 -5.55 3.42
CA TYR A 160 2.50 -4.18 3.49
C TYR A 160 3.44 -3.22 2.77
N SER A 161 2.85 -2.23 2.11
CA SER A 161 3.60 -1.22 1.35
C SER A 161 4.75 -0.62 2.16
N THR A 162 4.49 -0.18 3.38
CA THR A 162 5.51 0.43 4.26
C THR A 162 6.64 -0.54 4.62
N PHE A 163 6.36 -1.85 4.78
CA PHE A 163 7.36 -2.83 5.18
C PHE A 163 8.19 -3.36 4.00
N LEU A 164 7.66 -3.30 2.78
CA LEU A 164 8.43 -3.66 1.59
C LEU A 164 9.65 -2.75 1.37
N GLN A 165 9.65 -1.54 1.92
CA GLN A 165 10.80 -0.64 1.87
C GLN A 165 12.09 -1.27 2.42
N ARG A 166 11.97 -2.13 3.46
CA ARG A 166 13.12 -2.85 4.04
C ARG A 166 13.79 -3.79 3.06
N ALA A 167 13.05 -4.29 2.07
CA ALA A 167 13.53 -5.25 1.08
C ALA A 167 13.81 -4.62 -0.30
N TYR A 168 13.90 -3.30 -0.40
CA TYR A 168 14.06 -2.64 -1.69
C TYR A 168 15.34 -3.08 -2.42
N ASP A 169 16.44 -3.24 -1.69
CA ASP A 169 17.69 -3.75 -2.27
C ASP A 169 17.52 -5.12 -2.92
N GLN A 170 16.81 -6.05 -2.25
CA GLN A 170 16.52 -7.39 -2.78
C GLN A 170 15.53 -7.33 -3.97
N VAL A 171 14.58 -6.40 -3.96
CA VAL A 171 13.71 -6.17 -5.13
C VAL A 171 14.54 -5.75 -6.33
N VAL A 172 15.57 -4.91 -6.15
CA VAL A 172 16.47 -4.49 -7.24
C VAL A 172 17.37 -5.63 -7.69
N HIS A 173 18.20 -6.17 -6.77
CA HIS A 173 19.28 -7.10 -7.11
C HIS A 173 18.80 -8.52 -7.37
N ASP A 174 17.92 -9.04 -6.52
CA ASP A 174 17.54 -10.45 -6.61
C ASP A 174 16.40 -10.67 -7.60
N VAL A 175 15.57 -9.64 -7.86
CA VAL A 175 14.37 -9.77 -8.70
C VAL A 175 14.46 -8.96 -10.00
N ALA A 176 14.59 -7.62 -9.91
CA ALA A 176 14.42 -6.76 -11.08
C ALA A 176 15.57 -6.90 -12.09
N ILE A 177 16.83 -6.93 -11.66
CA ILE A 177 18.01 -7.11 -12.54
C ILE A 177 17.90 -8.42 -13.31
N GLN A 178 17.41 -9.47 -12.67
CA GLN A 178 17.27 -10.80 -13.27
C GLN A 178 15.93 -10.99 -14.01
N SER A 179 15.05 -9.99 -13.99
CA SER A 179 13.69 -10.06 -14.56
C SER A 179 12.87 -11.26 -14.06
N LEU A 180 13.07 -11.68 -12.81
CA LEU A 180 12.36 -12.83 -12.24
C LEU A 180 10.87 -12.52 -11.99
N PRO A 181 9.96 -13.41 -12.36
CA PRO A 181 8.52 -13.18 -12.29
C PRO A 181 7.98 -13.33 -10.86
N VAL A 182 8.46 -12.55 -9.94
CA VAL A 182 7.90 -12.40 -8.58
C VAL A 182 6.68 -11.47 -8.63
N ARG A 183 5.60 -11.86 -7.94
CA ARG A 183 4.36 -11.09 -7.82
C ARG A 183 4.30 -10.46 -6.44
N PHE A 184 4.39 -9.15 -6.38
CA PHE A 184 4.28 -8.39 -5.14
C PHE A 184 2.83 -7.98 -4.91
N ALA A 185 2.17 -8.61 -3.94
CA ALA A 185 0.85 -8.21 -3.48
C ALA A 185 1.01 -7.20 -2.34
N ILE A 186 0.87 -5.92 -2.67
CA ILE A 186 1.18 -4.82 -1.77
C ILE A 186 -0.10 -4.36 -1.05
N ASP A 187 -0.29 -4.84 0.16
CA ASP A 187 -1.40 -4.44 1.02
C ASP A 187 -1.10 -3.12 1.75
N ARG A 188 -2.11 -2.42 2.22
CA ARG A 188 -1.99 -1.12 2.91
C ARG A 188 -1.34 -0.02 2.04
N ALA A 189 -1.71 0.05 0.77
CA ALA A 189 -1.36 1.19 -0.07
C ALA A 189 -2.11 2.44 0.37
N GLY A 190 -1.44 3.60 0.32
CA GLY A 190 -2.00 4.88 0.74
C GLY A 190 -2.07 5.06 2.25
N LEU A 191 -3.02 5.87 2.71
CA LEU A 191 -3.23 6.18 4.12
C LEU A 191 -4.05 5.09 4.80
N VAL A 192 -3.66 4.71 6.02
CA VAL A 192 -4.14 3.48 6.68
C VAL A 192 -4.98 3.71 7.93
N GLY A 193 -5.32 4.95 8.22
CA GLY A 193 -6.18 5.29 9.37
C GLY A 193 -5.45 5.19 10.70
N ALA A 194 -5.99 4.39 11.61
CA ALA A 194 -5.53 4.30 13.00
C ALA A 194 -4.07 3.88 13.18
N ASP A 195 -3.45 3.24 12.19
CA ASP A 195 -2.05 2.77 12.28
C ASP A 195 -1.04 3.91 12.01
N GLY A 196 -1.48 5.02 11.44
CA GLY A 196 -0.70 6.25 11.28
C GLY A 196 0.47 6.15 10.30
N PRO A 197 1.46 7.06 10.43
CA PRO A 197 2.52 7.23 9.44
C PRO A 197 3.46 6.03 9.31
N THR A 198 3.63 5.23 10.37
CA THR A 198 4.50 4.05 10.35
C THR A 198 3.97 2.92 9.45
N HIS A 199 2.68 2.95 9.11
CA HIS A 199 2.01 1.94 8.29
C HIS A 199 1.50 2.50 6.96
N ALA A 200 1.67 3.81 6.70
CA ALA A 200 1.22 4.44 5.47
C ALA A 200 2.01 3.94 4.26
N GLY A 201 1.29 3.54 3.22
CA GLY A 201 1.83 3.04 1.95
C GLY A 201 2.05 4.16 0.94
N SER A 202 3.03 5.03 1.18
CA SER A 202 3.22 6.28 0.43
C SER A 202 4.27 6.20 -0.68
N PHE A 203 5.20 5.23 -0.63
CA PHE A 203 6.43 5.30 -1.42
C PHE A 203 6.62 4.15 -2.43
N ASP A 204 5.83 3.08 -2.34
CA ASP A 204 5.98 1.87 -3.17
C ASP A 204 5.90 2.16 -4.68
N THR A 205 4.95 2.99 -5.12
CA THR A 205 4.87 3.37 -6.53
C THR A 205 6.15 4.06 -7.00
N THR A 206 6.69 4.97 -6.20
CA THR A 206 7.89 5.74 -6.55
C THR A 206 9.10 4.84 -6.77
N TYR A 207 9.42 3.96 -5.82
CA TYR A 207 10.62 3.14 -5.93
C TYR A 207 10.46 1.92 -6.83
N LEU A 208 9.26 1.38 -7.01
CA LEU A 208 9.03 0.25 -7.93
C LEU A 208 8.94 0.68 -9.39
N ALA A 209 8.26 1.81 -9.66
CA ALA A 209 8.08 2.25 -11.04
C ALA A 209 9.37 2.80 -11.67
N THR A 210 10.40 3.12 -10.89
CA THR A 210 11.75 3.48 -11.43
C THR A 210 12.50 2.26 -11.97
N LEU A 211 12.18 1.04 -11.52
CA LEU A 211 12.93 -0.15 -11.89
C LEU A 211 12.65 -0.57 -13.34
N PRO A 212 13.68 -0.90 -14.14
CA PRO A 212 13.49 -1.41 -15.49
C PRO A 212 12.64 -2.68 -15.51
N ASN A 213 11.84 -2.84 -16.58
CA ASN A 213 11.06 -4.04 -16.86
C ASN A 213 10.06 -4.48 -15.76
N PHE A 214 9.71 -3.59 -14.83
CA PHE A 214 8.77 -3.85 -13.76
C PHE A 214 7.35 -3.43 -14.16
N ILE A 215 6.34 -4.21 -13.80
CA ILE A 215 4.92 -3.84 -13.96
C ILE A 215 4.39 -3.36 -12.62
N VAL A 216 3.80 -2.15 -12.59
CA VAL A 216 3.24 -1.57 -11.35
C VAL A 216 1.78 -1.17 -11.58
N MET A 217 0.89 -1.81 -10.82
CA MET A 217 -0.56 -1.67 -10.90
C MET A 217 -1.14 -1.13 -9.59
N ALA A 218 -2.25 -0.39 -9.67
CA ALA A 218 -3.02 0.01 -8.48
C ALA A 218 -4.51 -0.20 -8.71
N ALA A 219 -5.14 -0.94 -7.80
CA ALA A 219 -6.56 -1.23 -7.86
C ALA A 219 -7.40 -0.02 -7.47
N SER A 220 -8.31 0.39 -8.33
CA SER A 220 -9.25 1.46 -8.05
C SER A 220 -10.45 0.99 -7.19
N ASP A 221 -10.78 -0.29 -7.28
CA ASP A 221 -11.78 -0.98 -6.49
C ASP A 221 -11.45 -2.47 -6.33
N GLU A 222 -12.28 -3.22 -5.59
CA GLU A 222 -12.08 -4.66 -5.37
C GLU A 222 -12.25 -5.50 -6.65
N ALA A 223 -13.02 -5.03 -7.62
CA ALA A 223 -13.18 -5.73 -8.91
C ALA A 223 -11.91 -5.60 -9.76
N GLU A 224 -11.29 -4.41 -9.78
CA GLU A 224 -9.99 -4.23 -10.45
C GLU A 224 -8.89 -5.01 -9.75
N LEU A 225 -8.92 -5.15 -8.40
CA LEU A 225 -7.99 -6.02 -7.70
C LEU A 225 -8.07 -7.47 -8.19
N VAL A 226 -9.28 -8.03 -8.34
CA VAL A 226 -9.46 -9.38 -8.90
C VAL A 226 -8.86 -9.47 -10.30
N ARG A 227 -9.13 -8.49 -11.20
CA ARG A 227 -8.57 -8.49 -12.55
C ARG A 227 -7.05 -8.40 -12.57
N MET A 228 -6.45 -7.61 -11.65
CA MET A 228 -4.99 -7.49 -11.51
C MET A 228 -4.35 -8.79 -11.03
N ILE A 229 -4.98 -9.48 -10.07
CA ILE A 229 -4.51 -10.80 -9.62
C ILE A 229 -4.61 -11.79 -10.77
N ASN A 230 -5.74 -11.85 -11.48
CA ASN A 230 -5.93 -12.72 -12.64
C ASN A 230 -4.86 -12.48 -13.71
N THR A 231 -4.55 -11.21 -13.99
CA THR A 231 -3.51 -10.83 -14.96
C THR A 231 -2.13 -11.23 -14.47
N SER A 232 -1.82 -11.04 -13.20
CA SER A 232 -0.52 -11.35 -12.61
C SER A 232 -0.15 -12.84 -12.70
N THR A 233 -1.14 -13.75 -12.76
CA THR A 233 -0.89 -15.18 -12.93
C THR A 233 -0.24 -15.54 -14.25
N GLU A 234 -0.40 -14.70 -15.29
CA GLU A 234 0.12 -14.90 -16.64
C GLU A 234 1.46 -14.20 -16.90
N ILE A 235 1.89 -13.31 -16.00
CA ILE A 235 3.16 -12.61 -16.13
C ILE A 235 4.28 -13.55 -15.68
N ASN A 236 4.99 -14.17 -16.62
CA ASN A 236 6.00 -15.19 -16.36
C ASN A 236 7.42 -14.79 -16.82
N ASP A 237 7.61 -13.56 -17.29
CA ASP A 237 8.86 -13.07 -17.88
C ASP A 237 9.46 -11.87 -17.13
N ARG A 238 8.77 -11.32 -16.15
CA ARG A 238 9.18 -10.13 -15.42
C ARG A 238 8.44 -9.96 -14.09
N PRO A 239 8.97 -9.17 -13.16
CA PRO A 239 8.27 -8.88 -11.90
C PRO A 239 7.07 -7.97 -12.10
N CYS A 240 6.06 -8.16 -11.25
CA CYS A 240 4.90 -7.27 -11.19
C CYS A 240 4.49 -7.00 -9.75
N ALA A 241 3.93 -5.82 -9.54
CA ALA A 241 3.31 -5.41 -8.30
C ALA A 241 1.88 -4.92 -8.54
N PHE A 242 0.99 -5.26 -7.65
CA PHE A 242 -0.35 -4.67 -7.57
C PHE A 242 -0.61 -4.23 -6.14
N ARG A 243 -0.99 -2.96 -6.02
CA ARG A 243 -1.21 -2.32 -4.73
C ARG A 243 -2.70 -2.09 -4.48
N TYR A 244 -3.12 -2.24 -3.22
CA TYR A 244 -4.50 -2.06 -2.80
C TYR A 244 -4.57 -1.52 -1.37
N PRO A 245 -5.65 -0.75 -1.02
CA PRO A 245 -5.75 -0.09 0.27
C PRO A 245 -6.16 -1.04 1.40
N ARG A 246 -5.97 -0.60 2.62
CA ARG A 246 -6.60 -1.17 3.81
C ARG A 246 -8.11 -0.86 3.82
N GLY A 247 -8.92 -1.81 4.23
CA GLY A 247 -10.35 -1.61 4.46
C GLY A 247 -11.26 -2.43 3.55
N THR A 248 -12.53 -2.08 3.57
CA THR A 248 -13.56 -2.73 2.74
C THR A 248 -13.59 -2.11 1.36
N GLY A 249 -13.99 -2.91 0.36
CA GLY A 249 -14.29 -2.41 -0.97
C GLY A 249 -15.48 -1.43 -0.99
N ILE A 250 -15.84 -0.98 -2.17
CA ILE A 250 -16.96 -0.05 -2.39
C ILE A 250 -18.26 -0.78 -2.75
N GLY A 251 -18.24 -2.11 -2.84
CA GLY A 251 -19.40 -2.95 -3.23
C GLY A 251 -19.46 -3.26 -4.71
N SER A 252 -18.35 -3.19 -5.43
CA SER A 252 -18.29 -3.56 -6.84
C SER A 252 -18.60 -5.05 -7.05
N ILE A 253 -19.26 -5.38 -8.17
CA ILE A 253 -19.50 -6.76 -8.57
C ILE A 253 -18.17 -7.38 -8.96
N LEU A 254 -17.77 -8.44 -8.25
CA LEU A 254 -16.49 -9.10 -8.51
C LEU A 254 -16.55 -9.85 -9.85
N PRO A 255 -15.52 -9.68 -10.70
CA PRO A 255 -15.44 -10.37 -11.98
C PRO A 255 -15.09 -11.85 -11.80
N SER A 256 -15.22 -12.61 -12.87
CA SER A 256 -14.77 -14.01 -12.90
C SER A 256 -13.24 -14.11 -12.84
N ILE A 257 -12.75 -15.27 -12.39
CA ILE A 257 -11.32 -15.59 -12.33
C ILE A 257 -10.60 -15.56 -13.71
N ASN A 258 -11.36 -15.52 -14.79
CA ASN A 258 -10.82 -15.51 -16.15
C ASN A 258 -10.72 -14.08 -16.72
N GLU A 259 -11.34 -13.10 -16.09
CA GLU A 259 -11.29 -11.71 -16.55
C GLU A 259 -9.93 -11.08 -16.22
N LYS A 260 -9.21 -10.69 -17.25
CA LYS A 260 -7.88 -10.08 -17.18
C LYS A 260 -7.92 -8.67 -17.75
N ILE A 261 -6.89 -7.89 -17.47
CA ILE A 261 -6.66 -6.58 -18.07
C ILE A 261 -5.47 -6.66 -19.01
N GLU A 262 -5.53 -5.90 -20.09
CA GLU A 262 -4.39 -5.74 -20.99
C GLU A 262 -3.32 -4.89 -20.32
N ILE A 263 -2.07 -5.38 -20.31
CA ILE A 263 -0.95 -4.69 -19.64
C ILE A 263 -0.71 -3.34 -20.30
N GLY A 264 -0.62 -2.30 -19.46
CA GLY A 264 -0.41 -0.92 -19.91
C GLY A 264 -1.65 -0.27 -20.51
N LYS A 265 -2.86 -0.81 -20.27
CA LYS A 265 -4.11 -0.21 -20.74
C LYS A 265 -4.95 0.36 -19.61
N SER A 266 -5.23 1.63 -19.73
CA SER A 266 -6.18 2.39 -18.92
C SER A 266 -7.62 2.13 -19.38
N ARG A 267 -8.60 2.58 -18.60
CA ARG A 267 -10.01 2.63 -19.02
C ARG A 267 -10.61 4.02 -18.82
N ILE A 268 -11.37 4.50 -19.79
CA ILE A 268 -12.18 5.69 -19.64
C ILE A 268 -13.44 5.31 -18.85
N ILE A 269 -13.65 5.94 -17.71
CA ILE A 269 -14.82 5.73 -16.85
C ILE A 269 -15.95 6.68 -17.25
N GLN A 270 -15.56 7.89 -17.64
CA GLN A 270 -16.49 8.93 -18.04
C GLN A 270 -15.85 9.81 -19.10
N ASP A 271 -16.57 10.04 -20.20
CA ASP A 271 -16.20 11.02 -21.22
C ASP A 271 -16.61 12.44 -20.81
N GLY A 272 -15.78 13.39 -21.15
CA GLY A 272 -16.00 14.82 -20.86
C GLY A 272 -15.24 15.71 -21.84
N LYS A 273 -15.08 16.97 -21.45
CA LYS A 273 -14.39 17.98 -22.26
C LYS A 273 -13.46 18.81 -21.39
N LYS A 274 -12.53 19.52 -22.03
CA LYS A 274 -11.58 20.47 -21.46
C LYS A 274 -10.54 19.88 -20.52
N LEU A 275 -10.91 19.04 -19.56
CA LEU A 275 -9.99 18.49 -18.57
C LEU A 275 -10.15 16.97 -18.46
N ALA A 276 -9.01 16.26 -18.43
CA ALA A 276 -8.94 14.85 -18.11
C ALA A 276 -8.35 14.66 -16.71
N LEU A 277 -9.10 13.97 -15.83
CA LEU A 277 -8.63 13.50 -14.52
C LEU A 277 -8.21 12.04 -14.66
N ILE A 278 -6.92 11.77 -14.52
CA ILE A 278 -6.34 10.42 -14.61
C ILE A 278 -6.06 9.92 -13.20
N ASN A 279 -6.86 8.99 -12.76
CA ASN A 279 -6.78 8.39 -11.43
C ASN A 279 -5.91 7.14 -11.42
N PHE A 280 -5.05 7.01 -10.43
CA PHE A 280 -4.26 5.81 -10.17
C PHE A 280 -4.55 5.29 -8.75
N GLY A 281 -5.27 4.17 -8.65
CA GLY A 281 -5.64 3.53 -7.39
C GLY A 281 -6.97 3.99 -6.79
N ALA A 282 -7.13 3.87 -5.48
CA ALA A 282 -8.42 3.89 -4.79
C ALA A 282 -9.11 5.27 -4.67
N ARG A 283 -8.49 6.37 -5.18
CA ARG A 283 -9.16 7.68 -5.21
C ARG A 283 -10.22 7.82 -6.31
N LEU A 284 -10.48 6.78 -7.08
CA LEU A 284 -11.48 6.83 -8.16
C LEU A 284 -12.87 7.19 -7.65
N SER A 285 -13.29 6.65 -6.51
CA SER A 285 -14.60 6.98 -5.90
C SER A 285 -14.72 8.47 -5.55
N GLU A 286 -13.65 9.09 -5.03
CA GLU A 286 -13.62 10.52 -4.73
C GLU A 286 -13.60 11.36 -6.01
N SER A 287 -12.87 10.90 -7.04
CA SER A 287 -12.84 11.53 -8.37
C SER A 287 -14.23 11.54 -9.02
N LEU A 288 -14.98 10.46 -8.89
CA LEU A 288 -16.36 10.38 -9.39
C LEU A 288 -17.31 11.30 -8.63
N ARG A 289 -17.22 11.37 -7.28
CA ARG A 289 -18.02 12.33 -6.48
C ARG A 289 -17.70 13.78 -6.86
N ALA A 290 -16.42 14.12 -7.03
CA ALA A 290 -16.01 15.44 -7.49
C ALA A 290 -16.62 15.77 -8.88
N SER A 291 -16.61 14.80 -9.79
CA SER A 291 -17.21 14.97 -11.12
C SER A 291 -18.72 15.21 -11.05
N GLU A 292 -19.43 14.52 -10.17
CA GLU A 292 -20.89 14.75 -9.98
C GLU A 292 -21.16 16.16 -9.49
N ASN A 293 -20.34 16.70 -8.59
CA ASN A 293 -20.45 18.07 -8.12
C ASN A 293 -20.12 19.09 -9.22
N LEU A 294 -19.07 18.83 -9.99
CA LEU A 294 -18.69 19.66 -11.15
C LEU A 294 -19.79 19.70 -12.23
N LYS A 295 -20.46 18.57 -12.50
CA LYS A 295 -21.60 18.51 -13.42
C LYS A 295 -22.73 19.44 -13.01
N LYS A 296 -23.05 19.55 -11.70
CA LYS A 296 -24.05 20.48 -11.17
C LYS A 296 -23.68 21.95 -11.42
N LYS A 297 -22.36 22.24 -11.60
CA LYS A 297 -21.81 23.56 -11.94
C LYS A 297 -21.60 23.75 -13.45
N GLY A 298 -22.07 22.81 -14.29
CA GLY A 298 -21.96 22.87 -15.75
C GLY A 298 -20.57 22.44 -16.28
N VAL A 299 -19.73 21.83 -15.45
CA VAL A 299 -18.39 21.35 -15.83
C VAL A 299 -18.43 19.84 -15.99
N ASN A 300 -18.19 19.33 -17.20
CA ASN A 300 -18.09 17.91 -17.50
C ASN A 300 -16.66 17.56 -17.88
N ILE A 301 -16.02 16.67 -17.08
CA ILE A 301 -14.63 16.25 -17.25
C ILE A 301 -14.53 14.79 -17.69
N THR A 302 -13.43 14.44 -18.36
CA THR A 302 -13.06 13.04 -18.61
C THR A 302 -12.45 12.45 -17.35
N ILE A 303 -12.88 11.22 -16.95
CA ILE A 303 -12.28 10.45 -15.86
C ILE A 303 -11.72 9.17 -16.42
N VAL A 304 -10.46 8.90 -16.08
CA VAL A 304 -9.72 7.72 -16.50
C VAL A 304 -9.21 6.98 -15.26
N ASP A 305 -9.40 5.68 -15.24
CA ASP A 305 -8.69 4.76 -14.34
C ASP A 305 -7.42 4.28 -15.04
N ALA A 306 -6.27 4.73 -14.57
CA ALA A 306 -4.98 4.45 -15.18
C ALA A 306 -4.57 2.99 -15.06
N ARG A 307 -4.98 2.30 -13.99
CA ARG A 307 -4.61 0.92 -13.67
C ARG A 307 -3.09 0.68 -13.51
N PHE A 308 -2.27 1.27 -14.36
CA PHE A 308 -0.82 1.07 -14.45
C PHE A 308 -0.06 2.39 -14.26
N ALA A 309 0.92 2.38 -13.33
CA ALA A 309 1.96 3.41 -13.33
C ALA A 309 3.10 3.01 -14.29
N LYS A 310 3.27 1.70 -14.51
CA LYS A 310 4.24 1.16 -15.46
C LYS A 310 3.78 -0.20 -16.00
N PRO A 311 3.75 -0.39 -17.34
CA PRO A 311 3.91 0.66 -18.34
C PRO A 311 2.73 1.63 -18.35
N LEU A 312 2.97 2.88 -18.73
CA LEU A 312 1.91 3.86 -18.96
C LEU A 312 1.10 3.50 -20.21
N ASP A 313 -0.18 3.87 -20.24
CA ASP A 313 -0.96 3.93 -21.50
C ASP A 313 -0.61 5.20 -22.27
N GLU A 314 0.58 5.17 -22.90
CA GLU A 314 1.11 6.32 -23.63
C GLU A 314 0.15 6.82 -24.72
N ASN A 315 -0.56 5.90 -25.39
CA ASN A 315 -1.50 6.25 -26.45
C ASN A 315 -2.69 7.05 -25.91
N LEU A 316 -3.29 6.59 -24.82
CA LEU A 316 -4.42 7.30 -24.20
C LEU A 316 -3.96 8.63 -23.61
N ILE A 317 -2.83 8.69 -22.93
CA ILE A 317 -2.29 9.94 -22.34
C ILE A 317 -2.00 10.95 -23.47
N TRP A 318 -1.40 10.50 -24.59
CA TRP A 318 -1.16 11.36 -25.74
C TRP A 318 -2.46 11.90 -26.34
N GLN A 319 -3.47 11.03 -26.52
CA GLN A 319 -4.80 11.44 -26.98
C GLN A 319 -5.43 12.48 -26.07
N LEU A 320 -5.41 12.27 -24.76
CA LEU A 320 -5.94 13.22 -23.79
C LEU A 320 -5.20 14.56 -23.82
N ALA A 321 -3.87 14.54 -23.93
CA ALA A 321 -3.05 15.74 -24.00
C ALA A 321 -3.31 16.59 -25.25
N THR A 322 -3.72 15.95 -26.36
CA THR A 322 -4.01 16.64 -27.62
C THR A 322 -5.46 17.07 -27.78
N THR A 323 -6.37 16.51 -26.98
CA THR A 323 -7.81 16.78 -27.07
C THR A 323 -8.37 17.60 -25.90
N HIS A 324 -7.62 17.76 -24.81
CA HIS A 324 -8.03 18.49 -23.61
C HIS A 324 -7.10 19.68 -23.35
N GLU A 325 -7.62 20.69 -22.66
CA GLU A 325 -6.86 21.88 -22.25
C GLU A 325 -5.99 21.61 -21.00
N ALA A 326 -6.37 20.58 -20.22
CA ALA A 326 -5.70 20.25 -18.99
C ALA A 326 -5.72 18.74 -18.68
N ILE A 327 -4.66 18.28 -18.04
CA ILE A 327 -4.56 16.96 -17.41
C ILE A 327 -4.30 17.16 -15.93
N VAL A 328 -5.10 16.47 -15.11
CA VAL A 328 -4.86 16.32 -13.67
C VAL A 328 -4.64 14.84 -13.37
N THR A 329 -3.56 14.50 -12.68
CA THR A 329 -3.35 13.15 -12.17
C THR A 329 -3.64 13.09 -10.68
N ILE A 330 -4.15 11.96 -10.19
CA ILE A 330 -4.36 11.74 -8.76
C ILE A 330 -3.91 10.36 -8.33
N GLU A 331 -3.16 10.30 -7.22
CA GLU A 331 -2.63 9.07 -6.63
C GLU A 331 -2.49 9.15 -5.11
N GLU A 332 -2.49 7.99 -4.45
CA GLU A 332 -2.16 7.84 -3.02
C GLU A 332 -0.67 7.49 -2.85
N GLY A 333 0.19 8.28 -3.45
CA GLY A 333 1.64 8.12 -3.47
C GLY A 333 2.35 9.45 -3.25
N SER A 334 3.66 9.39 -3.07
CA SER A 334 4.54 10.55 -2.95
C SER A 334 4.94 11.12 -4.32
N ILE A 335 5.70 12.22 -4.30
CA ILE A 335 6.42 12.70 -5.49
C ILE A 335 7.31 11.57 -6.05
N GLY A 336 7.47 11.52 -7.36
CA GLY A 336 8.17 10.42 -8.07
C GLY A 336 7.24 9.26 -8.47
N GLY A 337 5.97 9.26 -8.03
CA GLY A 337 4.98 8.26 -8.38
C GLY A 337 4.34 8.45 -9.76
N PHE A 338 3.09 8.03 -9.91
CA PHE A 338 2.35 7.99 -11.18
C PHE A 338 2.34 9.34 -11.91
N GLY A 339 1.99 10.43 -11.21
CA GLY A 339 1.95 11.76 -11.81
C GLY A 339 3.32 12.21 -12.35
N SER A 340 4.42 11.80 -11.73
CA SER A 340 5.78 12.09 -12.20
C SER A 340 6.13 11.33 -13.48
N HIS A 341 5.68 10.10 -13.63
CA HIS A 341 5.85 9.33 -14.87
C HIS A 341 5.02 9.92 -16.01
N VAL A 342 3.80 10.40 -15.73
CA VAL A 342 2.95 11.05 -16.73
C VAL A 342 3.59 12.36 -17.24
N ILE A 343 4.07 13.23 -16.34
CA ILE A 343 4.68 14.49 -16.76
C ILE A 343 6.00 14.29 -17.51
N ASP A 344 6.81 13.29 -17.12
CA ASP A 344 8.03 12.91 -17.83
C ASP A 344 7.70 12.46 -19.27
N PHE A 345 6.67 11.63 -19.44
CA PHE A 345 6.20 11.22 -20.77
C PHE A 345 5.73 12.44 -21.61
N LEU A 346 4.87 13.32 -21.04
CA LEU A 346 4.38 14.51 -21.73
C LEU A 346 5.52 15.44 -22.16
N SER A 347 6.51 15.62 -21.29
CA SER A 347 7.70 16.43 -21.57
C SER A 347 8.54 15.81 -22.68
N LYS A 348 8.85 14.52 -22.62
CA LYS A 348 9.63 13.81 -23.66
C LYS A 348 8.96 13.84 -25.03
N LYS A 349 7.63 13.92 -25.09
CA LYS A 349 6.87 14.02 -26.35
C LYS A 349 6.66 15.47 -26.84
N GLY A 350 7.20 16.47 -26.12
CA GLY A 350 7.02 17.89 -26.46
C GLY A 350 5.59 18.41 -26.22
N LEU A 351 4.74 17.63 -25.54
CA LEU A 351 3.34 18.03 -25.30
C LEU A 351 3.23 19.15 -24.26
N MET A 352 4.27 19.32 -23.44
CA MET A 352 4.35 20.44 -22.48
C MET A 352 4.80 21.77 -23.12
N ASP A 353 5.25 21.77 -24.36
CA ASP A 353 5.63 22.98 -25.11
C ASP A 353 4.40 23.73 -25.66
N SER A 354 3.22 23.13 -25.48
CA SER A 354 1.92 23.71 -25.84
C SER A 354 1.27 24.43 -24.63
N ASN A 355 0.01 24.87 -24.80
CA ASN A 355 -0.79 25.47 -23.73
C ASN A 355 -1.42 24.41 -22.78
N LEU A 356 -0.99 23.15 -22.82
CA LEU A 356 -1.49 22.10 -21.96
C LEU A 356 -1.15 22.41 -20.51
N LYS A 357 -2.18 22.47 -19.67
CA LYS A 357 -2.00 22.59 -18.23
C LYS A 357 -1.88 21.22 -17.59
N PHE A 358 -0.91 21.05 -16.69
CA PHE A 358 -0.74 19.82 -15.92
C PHE A 358 -0.73 20.08 -14.43
N ARG A 359 -1.43 19.27 -13.65
CA ARG A 359 -1.34 19.23 -12.17
C ARG A 359 -1.31 17.80 -11.68
N SER A 360 -0.53 17.56 -10.64
CA SER A 360 -0.43 16.24 -9.98
C SER A 360 -0.93 16.36 -8.54
N MET A 361 -2.02 15.67 -8.23
CA MET A 361 -2.55 15.51 -6.88
C MET A 361 -1.95 14.24 -6.29
N LYS A 362 -1.28 14.38 -5.16
CA LYS A 362 -0.53 13.32 -4.47
C LYS A 362 -0.44 13.65 -3.00
N LEU A 363 0.09 12.73 -2.21
CA LEU A 363 0.34 13.00 -0.79
C LEU A 363 1.28 14.20 -0.62
N PRO A 364 1.01 15.08 0.36
CA PRO A 364 1.88 16.23 0.67
C PRO A 364 3.22 15.77 1.25
N ASP A 365 4.20 16.67 1.26
CA ASP A 365 5.56 16.43 1.80
C ASP A 365 5.58 16.52 3.35
N ILE A 366 4.69 15.75 3.97
CA ILE A 366 4.59 15.56 5.43
C ILE A 366 4.20 14.12 5.75
N PHE A 367 4.57 13.65 6.94
CA PHE A 367 3.97 12.44 7.50
C PHE A 367 2.65 12.80 8.15
N ILE A 368 1.58 12.13 7.72
CA ILE A 368 0.22 12.38 8.23
C ILE A 368 -0.04 11.47 9.43
N ASP A 369 -0.38 12.05 10.56
CA ASP A 369 -0.70 11.33 11.79
C ASP A 369 -1.97 10.48 11.66
N GLN A 370 -2.16 9.56 12.60
CA GLN A 370 -3.30 8.66 12.65
C GLN A 370 -4.61 9.42 12.87
N ASP A 371 -5.58 9.13 12.05
CA ASP A 371 -6.96 9.62 12.17
C ASP A 371 -7.88 8.67 11.38
N LYS A 372 -9.16 9.01 11.28
CA LYS A 372 -10.06 8.36 10.32
C LYS A 372 -9.56 8.62 8.90
N PRO A 373 -9.62 7.63 7.99
CA PRO A 373 -9.13 7.79 6.63
C PRO A 373 -9.67 9.04 5.92
N GLU A 374 -10.95 9.37 6.14
CA GLU A 374 -11.59 10.53 5.53
C GLU A 374 -10.89 11.85 5.94
N ASN A 375 -10.54 12.00 7.22
CA ASN A 375 -9.84 13.18 7.73
C ASN A 375 -8.41 13.25 7.19
N MET A 376 -7.71 12.11 7.13
CA MET A 376 -6.35 12.03 6.61
C MET A 376 -6.32 12.42 5.12
N TYR A 377 -7.27 11.93 4.31
CA TYR A 377 -7.36 12.30 2.89
C TYR A 377 -7.78 13.75 2.67
N LYS A 378 -8.61 14.31 3.55
CA LYS A 378 -8.93 15.74 3.55
C LYS A 378 -7.68 16.59 3.85
N LEU A 379 -6.88 16.20 4.85
CA LEU A 379 -5.60 16.87 5.14
C LEU A 379 -4.62 16.75 3.96
N ALA A 380 -4.65 15.64 3.24
CA ALA A 380 -3.84 15.40 2.05
C ALA A 380 -4.36 16.14 0.80
N ASN A 381 -5.50 16.81 0.85
CA ASN A 381 -6.20 17.39 -0.29
C ASN A 381 -6.51 16.38 -1.42
N LEU A 382 -6.88 15.15 -1.03
CA LEU A 382 -7.22 14.05 -1.94
C LEU A 382 -8.67 13.55 -1.76
N ASP A 383 -9.51 14.33 -1.09
CA ASP A 383 -10.95 14.14 -1.00
C ASP A 383 -11.69 14.80 -2.17
N SER A 384 -12.97 14.49 -2.33
CA SER A 384 -13.76 14.95 -3.47
C SER A 384 -13.91 16.46 -3.55
N ILE A 385 -13.89 17.17 -2.41
CA ILE A 385 -13.98 18.63 -2.36
C ILE A 385 -12.68 19.25 -2.88
N SER A 386 -11.54 18.80 -2.38
CA SER A 386 -10.22 19.27 -2.82
C SER A 386 -9.95 18.96 -4.30
N ILE A 387 -10.42 17.81 -4.79
CA ILE A 387 -10.36 17.45 -6.21
C ILE A 387 -11.17 18.44 -7.06
N GLU A 388 -12.39 18.75 -6.64
CA GLU A 388 -13.26 19.70 -7.29
C GLU A 388 -12.63 21.11 -7.35
N GLU A 389 -12.12 21.60 -6.23
CA GLU A 389 -11.42 22.89 -6.13
C GLU A 389 -10.22 22.97 -7.04
N GLN A 390 -9.37 21.93 -7.04
CA GLN A 390 -8.19 21.87 -7.93
C GLN A 390 -8.58 21.91 -9.41
N ILE A 391 -9.64 21.22 -9.81
CA ILE A 391 -10.14 21.22 -11.19
C ILE A 391 -10.65 22.60 -11.59
N LEU A 392 -11.43 23.25 -10.73
CA LEU A 392 -11.93 24.60 -10.99
C LEU A 392 -10.80 25.63 -11.09
N ASP A 393 -9.80 25.54 -10.20
CA ASP A 393 -8.61 26.40 -10.25
C ASP A 393 -7.87 26.26 -11.60
N VAL A 394 -7.60 25.03 -12.03
CA VAL A 394 -6.92 24.76 -13.31
C VAL A 394 -7.71 25.31 -14.50
N LEU A 395 -9.03 25.15 -14.51
CA LEU A 395 -9.86 25.66 -15.61
C LEU A 395 -9.96 27.18 -15.60
N ASN A 396 -9.96 27.83 -14.44
CA ASN A 396 -10.10 29.28 -14.28
C ASN A 396 -8.77 30.04 -14.38
N SER A 397 -7.63 29.36 -14.29
CA SER A 397 -6.30 29.99 -14.30
C SER A 397 -5.99 30.83 -15.59
N ASN A 398 -6.72 30.65 -16.68
CA ASN A 398 -6.64 31.53 -17.87
C ASN A 398 -7.25 32.91 -17.66
N ILE A 399 -8.18 33.07 -16.71
CA ILE A 399 -8.88 34.34 -16.47
C ILE A 399 -7.97 35.33 -15.75
N ILE A 400 -7.06 34.84 -14.92
CA ILE A 400 -6.14 35.68 -14.10
C ILE A 400 -5.03 36.25 -14.97
N LEU A 401 -4.46 35.47 -15.90
CA LEU A 401 -3.41 35.96 -16.84
C LEU A 401 -3.92 36.96 -17.86
N GLN A 402 -5.20 36.92 -18.21
CA GLN A 402 -5.81 37.92 -19.10
C GLN A 402 -6.16 39.24 -18.38
N LYS A 403 -6.32 39.21 -17.05
CA LYS A 403 -6.58 40.44 -16.25
C LYS A 403 -5.29 41.18 -15.83
N GLN A 404 -4.13 40.59 -16.04
CA GLN A 404 -2.81 41.18 -15.75
C GLN A 404 -2.08 41.70 -17.02
N LYS A 405 -2.69 41.55 -18.19
CA LYS A 405 -2.31 42.22 -19.44
C LYS A 405 -3.27 43.37 -19.73
#